data_769d8f09f05ecb05494944a17c86e4d1
#
_entry.id   769d8f09f05ecb05494944a17c86e4d1
#
_cell.length_a   1.000
_cell.length_b   1.000
_cell.length_c   1.000
_cell.angle_alpha   90.00
_cell.angle_beta   90.00
_cell.angle_gamma   90.00
#
_symmetry.space_group_name_H-M   'P 1'
#
loop_
_entity.id
_entity.type
_entity.pdbx_description
1 polymer ?
#
loop_
_entity_poly.entity_id
_entity_poly.type
_entity_poly.pdbx_seq_one_letter_code
_entity_poly.pdbx_strand_id
1 'polypeptide(L)' 'MGDAYFNRGLVLIYLKDKEKGCIDLSRAGELGVQDAYGVIKKYCEDEND' A
#
# COMPACT_ATOMS: atom_id res chain seq x y z
N MET A 1 7.83 8.34 -9.30
CA MET A 1 7.27 8.82 -8.03
C MET A 1 6.40 7.77 -7.38
N GLY A 2 5.41 7.28 -8.12
CA GLY A 2 4.54 6.27 -7.55
C GLY A 2 5.29 5.02 -7.14
N ASP A 3 6.32 4.66 -7.90
CA ASP A 3 7.08 3.45 -7.58
C ASP A 3 7.75 3.52 -6.22
N ALA A 4 8.23 4.70 -5.85
CA ALA A 4 8.87 4.86 -4.56
C ALA A 4 7.86 4.67 -3.43
N TYR A 5 6.68 5.24 -3.58
CA TYR A 5 5.62 5.05 -2.60
C TYR A 5 5.19 3.59 -2.53
N PHE A 6 5.12 2.95 -3.70
CA PHE A 6 4.71 1.56 -3.75
C PHE A 6 5.70 0.68 -2.98
N ASN A 7 7.00 0.87 -3.26
CA ASN A 7 8.02 0.07 -2.60
C ASN A 7 8.04 0.32 -1.10
N ARG A 8 7.96 1.59 -0.70
CA ARG A 8 7.98 1.89 0.73
C ARG A 8 6.74 1.33 1.41
N GLY A 9 5.59 1.42 0.74
CA GLY A 9 4.38 0.86 1.30
C GLY A 9 4.49 -0.62 1.54
N LEU A 10 5.07 -1.36 0.59
CA LEU A 10 5.25 -2.79 0.75
C LEU A 10 6.16 -3.10 1.93
N VAL A 11 7.25 -2.35 2.06
CA VAL A 11 8.18 -2.56 3.17
C VAL A 11 7.49 -2.29 4.50
N LEU A 12 6.70 -1.24 4.57
CA LEU A 12 5.99 -0.92 5.80
C LEU A 12 4.98 -1.98 6.16
N ILE A 13 4.28 -2.53 5.17
CA ILE A 13 3.37 -3.65 5.43
C ILE A 13 4.15 -4.82 6.00
N TYR A 14 5.31 -5.12 5.39
CA TYR A 14 6.14 -6.22 5.85
C TYR A 14 6.59 -6.02 7.29
N LEU A 15 6.90 -4.77 7.65
CA LEU A 15 7.35 -4.44 9.00
C LEU A 15 6.18 -4.28 9.98
N LYS A 16 4.98 -4.55 9.53
CA LYS A 16 3.77 -4.49 10.34
C LYS A 16 3.37 -3.07 10.72
N ASP A 17 3.86 -2.10 9.96
CA ASP A 17 3.40 -0.73 10.08
C ASP A 17 2.33 -0.53 9.03
N LYS A 18 1.22 -1.20 9.24
CA LYS A 18 0.16 -1.29 8.24
C LYS A 18 -0.44 0.07 7.92
N GLU A 19 -0.60 0.87 8.93
CA GLU A 19 -1.24 2.17 8.73
C GLU A 19 -0.45 3.03 7.74
N LYS A 20 0.86 3.15 7.96
CA LYS A 20 1.69 3.96 7.08
C LYS A 20 1.86 3.28 5.73
N GLY A 21 1.97 1.96 5.74
CA GLY A 21 2.09 1.23 4.48
C GLY A 21 0.88 1.44 3.60
N CYS A 22 -0.30 1.43 4.19
CA CYS A 22 -1.53 1.62 3.41
C CYS A 22 -1.62 3.04 2.87
N ILE A 23 -1.15 4.02 3.63
CA ILE A 23 -1.12 5.40 3.15
C ILE A 23 -0.19 5.51 1.93
N ASP A 24 1.00 4.92 2.03
CA ASP A 24 1.94 4.98 0.92
C ASP A 24 1.39 4.26 -0.32
N LEU A 25 0.71 3.14 -0.10
CA LEU A 25 0.12 2.41 -1.22
C LEU A 25 -1.00 3.22 -1.87
N SER A 26 -1.78 3.94 -1.07
CA SER A 26 -2.80 4.80 -1.63
C SER A 26 -2.18 5.90 -2.50
N ARG A 27 -1.08 6.48 -2.03
CA ARG A 27 -0.37 7.48 -2.81
C ARG A 27 0.14 6.89 -4.11
N ALA A 28 0.70 5.68 -4.04
CA ALA A 28 1.19 5.04 -5.25
C ALA A 28 0.06 4.83 -6.24
N GLY A 29 -1.09 4.40 -5.76
CA GLY A 29 -2.23 4.21 -6.65
C GLY A 29 -2.66 5.50 -7.31
N GLU A 30 -2.68 6.60 -6.55
CA GLU A 30 -3.04 7.90 -7.09
C GLU A 30 -2.05 8.36 -8.14
N LEU A 31 -0.81 7.93 -8.03
CA LEU A 31 0.24 8.30 -8.97
C LEU A 31 0.33 7.34 -10.15
N GLY A 32 -0.61 6.41 -10.27
CA GLY A 32 -0.70 5.57 -11.44
C GLY A 32 -0.20 4.15 -11.28
N VAL A 33 0.24 3.76 -10.09
CA VAL A 33 0.70 2.39 -9.87
C VAL A 33 -0.51 1.54 -9.54
N GLN A 34 -1.09 0.92 -10.56
CA GLN A 34 -2.33 0.19 -10.37
C GLN A 34 -2.19 -1.04 -9.48
N ASP A 35 -1.01 -1.64 -9.47
CA ASP A 35 -0.77 -2.78 -8.60
C ASP A 35 -0.98 -2.42 -7.13
N ALA A 36 -0.84 -1.15 -6.78
CA ALA A 36 -1.04 -0.73 -5.40
C ALA A 36 -2.45 -1.03 -4.92
N TYR A 37 -3.44 -0.93 -5.80
CA TYR A 37 -4.81 -1.18 -5.39
C TYR A 37 -5.03 -2.63 -5.01
N GLY A 38 -4.37 -3.54 -5.71
CA GLY A 38 -4.45 -4.95 -5.35
C GLY A 38 -3.88 -5.23 -3.98
N VAL A 39 -2.75 -4.58 -3.68
CA VAL A 39 -2.12 -4.75 -2.37
C VAL A 39 -2.99 -4.14 -1.27
N ILE A 40 -3.56 -2.97 -1.55
CA ILE A 40 -4.45 -2.33 -0.60
C ILE A 40 -5.61 -3.25 -0.27
N LYS A 41 -6.21 -3.82 -1.29
CA LYS A 41 -7.35 -4.68 -1.07
C LYS A 41 -6.96 -5.90 -0.25
N LYS A 42 -5.77 -6.44 -0.50
CA LYS A 42 -5.34 -7.64 0.18
C LYS A 42 -4.94 -7.39 1.63
N TYR A 43 -4.28 -6.28 1.90
CA TYR A 43 -3.71 -6.05 3.22
C TYR A 43 -4.37 -4.94 4.00
N CYS A 44 -5.05 -4.03 3.34
CA CYS A 44 -5.60 -2.86 4.01
C CYS A 44 -7.11 -2.93 4.19
N GLU A 45 -7.78 -3.78 3.42
CA GLU A 45 -9.23 -3.86 3.48
C GLU A 45 -9.75 -5.21 3.95
N ASP A 46 -8.88 -6.08 4.41
CA ASP A 46 -9.31 -7.43 4.74
C ASP A 46 -9.69 -7.59 6.18
N GLU A 47 -9.85 -6.52 6.84
CA GLU A 47 -10.18 -6.74 8.19
C GLU A 47 -11.58 -7.15 8.33
N ASN A 48 -12.04 -7.44 8.01
CA ASN A 48 -13.01 -7.95 8.36
C ASN A 48 -13.27 -8.65 9.04
N ASP A 49 -13.13 -8.76 9.41
CA ASP A 49 -13.31 -9.44 10.15
C ASP A 49 -13.93 -9.54 10.47
#